data_0321e7df45eb1a9aab1707504622ccc4
#
_entry.id   0321e7df45eb1a9aab1707504622ccc4
#
_cell.length_a   1.000
_cell.length_b   1.000
_cell.length_c   1.000
_cell.angle_alpha   90.00
_cell.angle_beta   90.00
_cell.angle_gamma   90.00
#
_symmetry.space_group_name_H-M   'P 1'
#
loop_
_entity.id
_entity.type
_entity.pdbx_description
1 polymer ?
#
loop_
_entity_poly.entity_id
_entity_poly.type
_entity_poly.pdbx_seq_one_letter_code
_entity_poly.pdbx_strand_id
1 'polypeptide(L)'
;MEQYYLVLLAFLGVIAVIDLFVGVSNDAVNFLNSALGCRISSFRTTLWVASIGVLAGATFSSGMMEIARSGVFHPQLFTFSELMIVFFAVMVADVILLDAFNSLGLPTSTTVSIVFELMGAAFAAALFKLIDAGAPLSDVADYINSSKSLGIVSGILISVVVAFISGAVVQYLARLVFTFKFEKAYRRIGAIYGGIALTAIIYFLVMKGAKGASFMRPEWIQWINANTAVILFSLFTGLTVLFQVLITVFRVNIFKIIILAGTFSLAFAFAGNDLVKFVGVPLAAWDSWKEWQASGAADNAFMMGGLLKPSTAPTAFLLLSGFVMVLTLWFSKKAHRVIQTSINLSSSRSGTQEQFGASAPGRMIVRGAMGLGKVISQIIPMPMQRGIASRFEPLPVVKGEIPLPFDYVRASINLIVSAILIASATSLKLPLSTTYVTFMVAMGSSFADGAWDRESAVYRISGVLTVISGWFLTALSASSLAAVVAVLVFWGGEAAAIILGFGAIFLLVRSNLKTREDDVTLSDESRSVYDAASFSRSTCRRASPKRSGCSRASMRTSRPTVSASLRRSRRAPPTSSRTP
;
A
#
# COMPACT_ATOMS: atom_id res chain seq x y z
N MET A 1 -4.01 19.11 36.02
CA MET A 1 -3.73 19.37 34.60
C MET A 1 -2.54 18.56 34.08
N GLU A 2 -1.33 18.63 34.69
CA GLU A 2 -0.18 17.87 34.23
C GLU A 2 -0.43 16.35 34.18
N GLN A 3 -1.05 15.77 35.20
CA GLN A 3 -1.40 14.36 35.24
C GLN A 3 -2.36 13.95 34.11
N TYR A 4 -3.30 14.81 33.75
CA TYR A 4 -4.21 14.57 32.63
C TYR A 4 -3.46 14.45 31.30
N TYR A 5 -2.53 15.38 31.02
CA TYR A 5 -1.77 15.32 29.76
C TYR A 5 -0.82 14.13 29.70
N LEU A 6 -0.27 13.68 30.83
CA LEU A 6 0.50 12.44 30.89
C LEU A 6 -0.35 11.22 30.58
N VAL A 7 -1.59 11.16 31.09
CA VAL A 7 -2.54 10.09 30.75
C VAL A 7 -2.89 10.16 29.25
N LEU A 8 -3.12 11.36 28.71
CA LEU A 8 -3.41 11.54 27.30
C LEU A 8 -2.24 11.07 26.40
N LEU A 9 -1.00 11.41 26.77
CA LEU A 9 0.21 10.96 26.10
C LEU A 9 0.37 9.43 26.19
N ALA A 10 0.05 8.83 27.32
CA ALA A 10 0.06 7.37 27.46
C ALA A 10 -0.96 6.71 26.51
N PHE A 11 -2.19 7.26 26.41
CA PHE A 11 -3.17 6.83 25.43
C PHE A 11 -2.64 6.95 23.99
N LEU A 12 -2.09 8.12 23.63
CA LEU A 12 -1.51 8.35 22.31
C LEU A 12 -0.40 7.32 21.99
N GLY A 13 0.45 7.00 22.97
CA GLY A 13 1.49 5.98 22.82
C GLY A 13 0.92 4.57 22.58
N VAL A 14 -0.10 4.18 23.35
CA VAL A 14 -0.77 2.88 23.18
C VAL A 14 -1.51 2.82 21.85
N ILE A 15 -2.27 3.87 21.52
CA ILE A 15 -3.00 3.95 20.26
C ILE A 15 -2.03 3.93 19.07
N ALA A 16 -0.85 4.60 19.14
CA ALA A 16 0.16 4.54 18.09
C ALA A 16 0.66 3.12 17.80
N VAL A 17 0.86 2.30 18.83
CA VAL A 17 1.26 0.88 18.64
C VAL A 17 0.14 0.10 17.98
N ILE A 18 -1.10 0.33 18.37
CA ILE A 18 -2.28 -0.32 17.78
C ILE A 18 -2.47 0.16 16.34
N ASP A 19 -2.30 1.44 16.09
CA ASP A 19 -2.42 2.06 14.76
C ASP A 19 -1.37 1.53 13.78
N LEU A 20 -0.13 1.37 14.23
CA LEU A 20 0.89 0.65 13.47
C LEU A 20 0.44 -0.76 13.09
N PHE A 21 -0.21 -1.49 14.02
CA PHE A 21 -0.70 -2.84 13.73
C PHE A 21 -1.85 -2.81 12.72
N VAL A 22 -2.80 -1.90 12.87
CA VAL A 22 -3.98 -1.79 12.00
C VAL A 22 -3.59 -1.25 10.63
N GLY A 23 -2.81 -0.17 10.56
CA GLY A 23 -2.39 0.47 9.33
C GLY A 23 -1.49 -0.42 8.48
N VAL A 24 -0.47 -1.05 9.07
CA VAL A 24 0.38 -1.99 8.34
C VAL A 24 -0.41 -3.21 7.86
N SER A 25 -1.47 -3.61 8.56
CA SER A 25 -2.36 -4.68 8.08
C SER A 25 -3.08 -4.29 6.78
N ASN A 26 -3.39 -3.01 6.58
CA ASN A 26 -3.91 -2.48 5.31
C ASN A 26 -2.81 -2.38 4.26
N ASP A 27 -1.68 -1.80 4.62
CA ASP A 27 -0.65 -1.38 3.69
C ASP A 27 0.33 -2.49 3.26
N ALA A 28 0.36 -3.64 3.95
CA ALA A 28 1.18 -4.80 3.59
C ALA A 28 0.95 -5.26 2.14
N VAL A 29 -0.25 -5.03 1.59
CA VAL A 29 -0.60 -5.32 0.21
C VAL A 29 0.31 -4.61 -0.78
N ASN A 30 0.78 -3.42 -0.46
CA ASN A 30 1.54 -2.56 -1.35
C ASN A 30 2.83 -3.23 -1.86
N PHE A 31 3.55 -3.93 -0.99
CA PHE A 31 4.82 -4.58 -1.32
C PHE A 31 4.76 -6.11 -1.40
N LEU A 32 3.70 -6.76 -0.91
CA LEU A 32 3.54 -8.21 -0.96
C LEU A 32 2.75 -8.70 -2.17
N ASN A 33 1.78 -7.91 -2.68
CA ASN A 33 0.86 -8.28 -3.74
C ASN A 33 1.55 -8.92 -4.95
N SER A 34 2.54 -8.24 -5.53
CA SER A 34 3.18 -8.68 -6.78
C SER A 34 4.01 -9.94 -6.61
N ALA A 35 4.76 -10.07 -5.51
CA ALA A 35 5.56 -11.25 -5.23
C ALA A 35 4.67 -12.48 -4.93
N LEU A 36 3.58 -12.28 -4.17
CA LEU A 36 2.64 -13.34 -3.84
C LEU A 36 1.78 -13.73 -5.06
N GLY A 37 1.34 -12.77 -5.85
CA GLY A 37 0.51 -13.03 -7.04
C GLY A 37 1.22 -13.85 -8.11
N CYS A 38 2.52 -13.64 -8.33
CA CYS A 38 3.30 -14.42 -9.28
C CYS A 38 3.88 -15.73 -8.71
N ARG A 39 3.76 -15.98 -7.40
CA ARG A 39 4.22 -17.20 -6.71
C ARG A 39 5.66 -17.61 -7.04
N ILE A 40 6.58 -16.64 -7.14
CA ILE A 40 7.97 -16.92 -7.49
C ILE A 40 8.81 -17.46 -6.33
N SER A 41 8.39 -17.16 -5.10
CA SER A 41 9.05 -17.55 -3.85
C SER A 41 8.02 -18.08 -2.85
N SER A 42 8.47 -18.72 -1.77
CA SER A 42 7.59 -19.11 -0.68
C SER A 42 7.05 -17.88 0.06
N PHE A 43 5.90 -18.01 0.67
CA PHE A 43 5.29 -16.95 1.47
C PHE A 43 6.25 -16.45 2.56
N ARG A 44 6.88 -17.38 3.30
CA ARG A 44 7.84 -17.04 4.37
C ARG A 44 9.06 -16.28 3.85
N THR A 45 9.63 -16.70 2.71
CA THR A 45 10.78 -15.98 2.12
C THR A 45 10.41 -14.56 1.73
N THR A 46 9.23 -14.37 1.15
CA THR A 46 8.73 -13.04 0.78
C THR A 46 8.54 -12.16 2.03
N LEU A 47 7.97 -12.72 3.11
CA LEU A 47 7.83 -12.00 4.38
C LEU A 47 9.17 -11.62 5.00
N TRP A 48 10.16 -12.52 5.02
CA TRP A 48 11.50 -12.20 5.54
C TRP A 48 12.14 -11.04 4.78
N VAL A 49 12.08 -11.08 3.45
CA VAL A 49 12.63 -10.01 2.60
C VAL A 49 11.91 -8.68 2.85
N ALA A 50 10.58 -8.70 2.95
CA ALA A 50 9.79 -7.52 3.27
C ALA A 50 10.10 -6.99 4.68
N SER A 51 10.23 -7.87 5.67
CA SER A 51 10.57 -7.51 7.06
C SER A 51 11.91 -6.78 7.16
N ILE A 52 12.94 -7.28 6.46
CA ILE A 52 14.25 -6.63 6.41
C ILE A 52 14.12 -5.25 5.72
N GLY A 53 13.33 -5.17 4.64
CA GLY A 53 13.05 -3.91 3.95
C GLY A 53 12.39 -2.87 4.87
N VAL A 54 11.35 -3.28 5.62
CA VAL A 54 10.65 -2.42 6.58
C VAL A 54 11.59 -1.92 7.68
N LEU A 55 12.36 -2.80 8.32
CA LEU A 55 13.31 -2.41 9.37
C LEU A 55 14.37 -1.43 8.84
N ALA A 56 14.94 -1.73 7.67
CA ALA A 56 15.89 -0.83 7.04
C ALA A 56 15.24 0.52 6.72
N GLY A 57 14.04 0.53 6.11
CA GLY A 57 13.31 1.76 5.75
C GLY A 57 12.93 2.61 6.96
N ALA A 58 12.58 1.99 8.08
CA ALA A 58 12.24 2.68 9.31
C ALA A 58 13.38 3.60 9.80
N THR A 59 14.64 3.19 9.62
CA THR A 59 15.81 4.01 10.02
C THR A 59 15.94 5.31 9.22
N PHE A 60 15.27 5.41 8.07
CA PHE A 60 15.35 6.56 7.15
C PHE A 60 14.08 7.44 7.17
N SER A 61 13.11 7.13 8.03
CA SER A 61 11.76 7.73 7.99
C SER A 61 11.66 9.15 8.57
N SER A 62 12.70 9.71 9.17
CA SER A 62 12.65 10.98 9.92
C SER A 62 12.24 12.21 9.09
N GLY A 63 12.36 12.15 7.76
CA GLY A 63 12.18 13.32 6.88
C GLY A 63 10.73 13.79 6.66
N MET A 64 9.72 13.02 7.07
CA MET A 64 8.31 13.28 6.78
C MET A 64 7.48 13.79 7.98
N MET A 65 8.15 14.09 9.13
CA MET A 65 7.50 14.55 10.36
C MET A 65 6.74 15.87 10.22
N GLU A 66 7.07 16.69 9.24
CA GLU A 66 6.49 18.02 9.04
C GLU A 66 4.97 17.99 8.80
N ILE A 67 4.44 16.91 8.22
CA ILE A 67 3.01 16.78 7.89
C ILE A 67 2.17 16.82 9.16
N ALA A 68 2.53 16.04 10.18
CA ALA A 68 1.82 15.98 11.43
C ALA A 68 1.96 17.25 12.29
N ARG A 69 3.03 18.02 12.11
CA ARG A 69 3.37 19.20 12.95
C ARG A 69 2.78 20.49 12.42
N SER A 70 2.87 20.76 11.11
CA SER A 70 2.48 22.06 10.51
C SER A 70 2.06 21.95 9.04
N GLY A 71 1.86 20.71 8.53
CA GLY A 71 1.52 20.51 7.13
C GLY A 71 0.10 20.90 6.78
N VAL A 72 -0.84 20.80 7.71
CA VAL A 72 -2.28 20.89 7.45
C VAL A 72 -2.93 22.07 8.14
N PHE A 73 -2.43 22.51 9.28
CA PHE A 73 -2.96 23.60 10.09
C PHE A 73 -1.83 24.55 10.53
N HIS A 74 -2.17 25.71 11.08
CA HIS A 74 -1.25 26.71 11.60
C HIS A 74 -1.09 26.55 13.12
N PRO A 75 -0.07 25.79 13.62
CA PRO A 75 0.05 25.44 15.03
C PRO A 75 0.21 26.67 15.93
N GLN A 76 0.78 27.77 15.42
CA GLN A 76 0.95 29.02 16.18
C GLN A 76 -0.37 29.70 16.55
N LEU A 77 -1.48 29.29 15.97
CA LEU A 77 -2.82 29.84 16.28
C LEU A 77 -3.58 28.99 17.31
N PHE A 78 -3.00 27.85 17.71
CA PHE A 78 -3.59 26.95 18.69
C PHE A 78 -2.79 26.95 19.99
N THR A 79 -3.49 26.79 21.11
CA THR A 79 -2.88 26.56 22.42
C THR A 79 -2.43 25.10 22.56
N PHE A 80 -1.61 24.84 23.57
CA PHE A 80 -1.18 23.47 23.89
C PHE A 80 -2.36 22.54 24.16
N SER A 81 -3.33 22.99 24.98
CA SER A 81 -4.52 22.20 25.31
C SER A 81 -5.36 21.86 24.08
N GLU A 82 -5.57 22.82 23.18
CA GLU A 82 -6.32 22.61 21.94
C GLU A 82 -5.63 21.59 21.03
N LEU A 83 -4.31 21.68 20.83
CA LEU A 83 -3.60 20.74 19.99
C LEU A 83 -3.53 19.34 20.58
N MET A 84 -3.45 19.19 21.90
CA MET A 84 -3.50 17.86 22.53
C MET A 84 -4.83 17.15 22.24
N ILE A 85 -5.95 17.89 22.22
CA ILE A 85 -7.26 17.35 21.84
C ILE A 85 -7.29 16.99 20.35
N VAL A 86 -6.73 17.85 19.47
CA VAL A 86 -6.62 17.57 18.04
C VAL A 86 -5.84 16.28 17.80
N PHE A 87 -4.66 16.12 18.39
CA PHE A 87 -3.82 14.92 18.23
C PHE A 87 -4.51 13.65 18.74
N PHE A 88 -5.20 13.75 19.88
CA PHE A 88 -5.97 12.63 20.41
C PHE A 88 -7.13 12.25 19.48
N ALA A 89 -7.89 13.22 19.00
CA ALA A 89 -9.02 12.98 18.12
C ALA A 89 -8.61 12.33 16.80
N VAL A 90 -7.48 12.77 16.23
CA VAL A 90 -6.90 12.19 15.02
C VAL A 90 -6.57 10.72 15.25
N MET A 91 -5.80 10.38 16.28
CA MET A 91 -5.37 9.01 16.53
C MET A 91 -6.53 8.05 16.82
N VAL A 92 -7.55 8.53 17.55
CA VAL A 92 -8.77 7.73 17.80
C VAL A 92 -9.54 7.50 16.51
N ALA A 93 -9.67 8.50 15.66
CA ALA A 93 -10.39 8.39 14.39
C ALA A 93 -9.68 7.47 13.42
N ASP A 94 -8.35 7.61 13.26
CA ASP A 94 -7.55 6.82 12.30
C ASP A 94 -7.64 5.33 12.60
N VAL A 95 -7.42 4.95 13.83
CA VAL A 95 -7.47 3.54 14.24
C VAL A 95 -8.86 2.92 14.00
N ILE A 96 -9.95 3.63 14.33
CA ILE A 96 -11.32 3.14 14.10
C ILE A 96 -11.59 3.00 12.60
N LEU A 97 -11.22 4.00 11.81
CA LEU A 97 -11.46 4.02 10.38
C LEU A 97 -10.69 2.93 9.65
N LEU A 98 -9.39 2.82 9.91
CA LEU A 98 -8.54 1.80 9.30
C LEU A 98 -8.97 0.38 9.67
N ASP A 99 -9.38 0.14 10.91
CA ASP A 99 -9.90 -1.17 11.32
C ASP A 99 -11.20 -1.53 10.60
N ALA A 100 -12.08 -0.57 10.35
CA ALA A 100 -13.29 -0.77 9.56
C ALA A 100 -12.95 -1.18 8.11
N PHE A 101 -12.04 -0.48 7.43
CA PHE A 101 -11.59 -0.84 6.07
C PHE A 101 -10.91 -2.20 6.02
N ASN A 102 -10.06 -2.52 7.00
CA ASN A 102 -9.43 -3.84 7.11
C ASN A 102 -10.43 -4.97 7.29
N SER A 103 -11.48 -4.73 8.07
CA SER A 103 -12.54 -5.71 8.30
C SER A 103 -13.35 -5.96 7.02
N LEU A 104 -13.50 -4.96 6.16
CA LEU A 104 -14.12 -5.07 4.84
C LEU A 104 -13.14 -5.66 3.79
N GLY A 105 -11.86 -5.81 4.11
CA GLY A 105 -10.83 -6.26 3.18
C GLY A 105 -10.55 -5.28 2.04
N LEU A 106 -10.81 -3.99 2.27
CA LEU A 106 -10.62 -2.94 1.28
C LEU A 106 -9.30 -2.19 1.51
N PRO A 107 -8.41 -2.09 0.49
CA PRO A 107 -7.23 -1.25 0.59
C PRO A 107 -7.63 0.22 0.61
N THR A 108 -7.14 0.94 1.62
CA THR A 108 -7.34 2.38 1.75
C THR A 108 -5.99 3.10 1.90
N SER A 109 -6.02 4.42 2.02
CA SER A 109 -4.81 5.23 2.14
C SER A 109 -4.68 5.82 3.53
N THR A 110 -3.70 5.36 4.27
CA THR A 110 -3.31 5.93 5.56
C THR A 110 -2.88 7.40 5.45
N THR A 111 -2.28 7.80 4.32
CA THR A 111 -1.93 9.22 4.08
C THR A 111 -3.16 10.10 3.95
N VAL A 112 -4.18 9.63 3.22
CA VAL A 112 -5.42 10.39 3.06
C VAL A 112 -6.15 10.46 4.40
N SER A 113 -6.22 9.34 5.14
CA SER A 113 -6.82 9.28 6.47
C SER A 113 -6.24 10.37 7.37
N ILE A 114 -4.95 10.30 7.67
CA ILE A 114 -4.29 11.20 8.64
C ILE A 114 -4.35 12.68 8.24
N VAL A 115 -4.23 13.00 6.94
CA VAL A 115 -4.31 14.39 6.46
C VAL A 115 -5.70 14.96 6.65
N PHE A 116 -6.74 14.20 6.30
CA PHE A 116 -8.11 14.67 6.44
C PHE A 116 -8.61 14.62 7.89
N GLU A 117 -8.10 13.73 8.72
CA GLU A 117 -8.34 13.72 10.17
C GLU A 117 -7.75 14.94 10.86
N LEU A 118 -6.49 15.29 10.53
CA LEU A 118 -5.87 16.53 11.02
C LEU A 118 -6.66 17.75 10.58
N MET A 119 -7.15 17.80 9.33
CA MET A 119 -8.01 18.89 8.86
C MET A 119 -9.32 18.96 9.65
N GLY A 120 -10.00 17.83 9.82
CA GLY A 120 -11.28 17.77 10.52
C GLY A 120 -11.19 18.13 12.01
N ALA A 121 -10.19 17.58 12.70
CA ALA A 121 -9.97 17.88 14.11
C ALA A 121 -9.52 19.33 14.33
N ALA A 122 -8.60 19.86 13.50
CA ALA A 122 -8.17 21.26 13.58
C ALA A 122 -9.31 22.23 13.23
N PHE A 123 -10.14 21.90 12.24
CA PHE A 123 -11.33 22.66 11.91
C PHE A 123 -12.31 22.74 13.09
N ALA A 124 -12.57 21.62 13.75
CA ALA A 124 -13.42 21.57 14.92
C ALA A 124 -12.84 22.41 16.08
N ALA A 125 -11.54 22.28 16.34
CA ALA A 125 -10.85 23.07 17.38
C ALA A 125 -10.90 24.57 17.09
N ALA A 126 -10.65 24.99 15.84
CA ALA A 126 -10.75 26.40 15.44
C ALA A 126 -12.17 26.92 15.57
N LEU A 127 -13.17 26.13 15.20
CA LEU A 127 -14.58 26.51 15.33
C LEU A 127 -14.97 26.75 16.80
N PHE A 128 -14.56 25.86 17.71
CA PHE A 128 -14.77 26.01 19.14
C PHE A 128 -14.13 27.29 19.67
N LYS A 129 -12.87 27.52 19.31
CA LYS A 129 -12.13 28.72 19.73
C LYS A 129 -12.81 30.02 19.27
N LEU A 130 -13.28 30.08 18.03
CA LEU A 130 -13.97 31.25 17.49
C LEU A 130 -15.33 31.48 18.14
N ILE A 131 -16.08 30.40 18.41
CA ILE A 131 -17.37 30.51 19.12
C ILE A 131 -17.16 31.02 20.54
N ASP A 132 -16.19 30.51 21.26
CA ASP A 132 -15.86 30.92 22.63
C ASP A 132 -15.40 32.40 22.68
N ALA A 133 -14.62 32.81 21.68
CA ALA A 133 -14.16 34.19 21.54
C ALA A 133 -15.22 35.15 20.97
N GLY A 134 -16.38 34.67 20.52
CA GLY A 134 -17.38 35.49 19.84
C GLY A 134 -16.90 36.08 18.51
N ALA A 135 -15.89 35.45 17.87
CA ALA A 135 -15.29 35.90 16.63
C ALA A 135 -16.06 35.40 15.39
N PRO A 136 -15.91 36.05 14.22
CA PRO A 136 -16.55 35.60 12.99
C PRO A 136 -16.13 34.17 12.58
N LEU A 137 -17.11 33.33 12.23
CA LEU A 137 -16.83 31.95 11.81
C LEU A 137 -16.08 31.87 10.47
N SER A 138 -16.06 32.97 9.68
CA SER A 138 -15.23 33.06 8.46
C SER A 138 -13.74 32.88 8.71
N ASP A 139 -13.28 33.28 9.91
CA ASP A 139 -11.87 33.28 10.29
C ASP A 139 -11.32 31.86 10.55
N VAL A 140 -12.18 30.83 10.54
CA VAL A 140 -11.76 29.41 10.57
C VAL A 140 -10.75 29.10 9.47
N ALA A 141 -10.86 29.75 8.31
CA ALA A 141 -9.95 29.55 7.19
C ALA A 141 -8.50 29.91 7.52
N ASP A 142 -8.25 30.83 8.45
CA ASP A 142 -6.91 31.25 8.85
C ASP A 142 -6.18 30.21 9.71
N TYR A 143 -6.92 29.31 10.36
CA TYR A 143 -6.38 28.24 11.17
C TYR A 143 -5.89 27.04 10.32
N ILE A 144 -6.44 26.88 9.11
CA ILE A 144 -6.11 25.77 8.20
C ILE A 144 -5.11 26.25 7.18
N ASN A 145 -4.02 25.50 7.00
CA ASN A 145 -3.03 25.76 5.96
C ASN A 145 -3.56 25.28 4.59
N SER A 146 -4.49 26.09 4.04
CA SER A 146 -5.20 25.74 2.80
C SER A 146 -4.26 25.53 1.63
N SER A 147 -3.18 26.31 1.53
CA SER A 147 -2.19 26.20 0.45
C SER A 147 -1.43 24.86 0.49
N LYS A 148 -0.89 24.48 1.65
CA LYS A 148 -0.19 23.20 1.81
C LYS A 148 -1.17 22.03 1.69
N SER A 149 -2.35 22.12 2.29
CA SER A 149 -3.38 21.06 2.23
C SER A 149 -3.82 20.80 0.79
N LEU A 150 -4.09 21.86 0.01
CA LEU A 150 -4.43 21.74 -1.41
C LEU A 150 -3.26 21.13 -2.22
N GLY A 151 -2.02 21.53 -1.91
CA GLY A 151 -0.82 20.95 -2.50
C GLY A 151 -0.70 19.45 -2.24
N ILE A 152 -0.96 19.00 -0.99
CA ILE A 152 -0.96 17.57 -0.61
C ILE A 152 -2.06 16.80 -1.37
N VAL A 153 -3.30 17.28 -1.34
CA VAL A 153 -4.43 16.65 -2.01
C VAL A 153 -4.21 16.56 -3.52
N SER A 154 -3.76 17.66 -4.14
CA SER A 154 -3.42 17.69 -5.57
C SER A 154 -2.29 16.73 -5.91
N GLY A 155 -1.24 16.66 -5.08
CA GLY A 155 -0.13 15.72 -5.23
C GLY A 155 -0.59 14.27 -5.19
N ILE A 156 -1.48 13.92 -4.26
CA ILE A 156 -2.08 12.58 -4.16
C ILE A 156 -2.88 12.25 -5.43
N LEU A 157 -3.75 13.15 -5.90
CA LEU A 157 -4.55 12.93 -7.10
C LEU A 157 -3.70 12.80 -8.37
N ILE A 158 -2.69 13.64 -8.53
CA ILE A 158 -1.75 13.58 -9.66
C ILE A 158 -0.96 12.27 -9.62
N SER A 159 -0.54 11.81 -8.43
CA SER A 159 0.20 10.57 -8.27
C SER A 159 -0.57 9.34 -8.77
N VAL A 160 -1.90 9.32 -8.64
CA VAL A 160 -2.80 8.28 -9.15
C VAL A 160 -2.68 8.16 -10.67
N VAL A 161 -2.77 9.30 -11.37
CA VAL A 161 -2.69 9.35 -12.84
C VAL A 161 -1.29 8.98 -13.31
N VAL A 162 -0.25 9.55 -12.70
CA VAL A 162 1.15 9.28 -13.04
C VAL A 162 1.47 7.80 -12.82
N ALA A 163 1.00 7.20 -11.72
CA ALA A 163 1.22 5.79 -11.41
C ALA A 163 0.57 4.88 -12.45
N PHE A 164 -0.69 5.14 -12.83
CA PHE A 164 -1.38 4.37 -13.86
C PHE A 164 -0.65 4.44 -15.21
N ILE A 165 -0.33 5.65 -15.68
CA ILE A 165 0.35 5.86 -16.96
C ILE A 165 1.74 5.22 -16.94
N SER A 166 2.52 5.41 -15.88
CA SER A 166 3.84 4.81 -15.75
C SER A 166 3.78 3.28 -15.76
N GLY A 167 2.86 2.69 -15.01
CA GLY A 167 2.62 1.25 -15.02
C GLY A 167 2.24 0.72 -16.39
N ALA A 168 1.33 1.41 -17.09
CA ALA A 168 0.88 1.03 -18.43
C ALA A 168 2.02 1.15 -19.47
N VAL A 169 2.73 2.26 -19.50
CA VAL A 169 3.79 2.51 -20.48
C VAL A 169 4.95 1.54 -20.29
N VAL A 170 5.44 1.40 -19.05
CA VAL A 170 6.60 0.52 -18.79
C VAL A 170 6.24 -0.94 -19.04
N GLN A 171 5.03 -1.38 -18.69
CA GLN A 171 4.58 -2.74 -18.98
C GLN A 171 4.41 -2.98 -20.49
N TYR A 172 3.84 -2.02 -21.22
CA TYR A 172 3.69 -2.10 -22.66
C TYR A 172 5.06 -2.26 -23.35
N LEU A 173 6.04 -1.41 -22.99
CA LEU A 173 7.40 -1.50 -23.53
C LEU A 173 8.07 -2.83 -23.17
N ALA A 174 7.92 -3.28 -21.94
CA ALA A 174 8.46 -4.56 -21.52
C ALA A 174 7.80 -5.73 -22.26
N ARG A 175 6.50 -5.67 -22.55
CA ARG A 175 5.80 -6.72 -23.29
C ARG A 175 6.20 -6.77 -24.77
N LEU A 176 6.57 -5.65 -25.36
CA LEU A 176 7.18 -5.63 -26.71
C LEU A 176 8.50 -6.42 -26.74
N VAL A 177 9.26 -6.41 -25.64
CA VAL A 177 10.53 -7.13 -25.49
C VAL A 177 10.30 -8.57 -25.00
N PHE A 178 9.57 -8.72 -23.88
CA PHE A 178 9.26 -9.99 -23.24
C PHE A 178 7.80 -10.36 -23.51
N THR A 179 7.56 -11.19 -24.53
CA THR A 179 6.22 -11.76 -24.77
C THR A 179 5.80 -12.66 -23.61
N PHE A 180 4.54 -13.11 -23.56
CA PHE A 180 4.12 -14.11 -22.57
C PHE A 180 4.97 -15.41 -22.64
N LYS A 181 5.56 -15.73 -23.81
CA LYS A 181 6.55 -16.80 -24.02
C LYS A 181 7.97 -16.26 -23.83
N PHE A 182 8.25 -15.68 -22.67
CA PHE A 182 9.47 -14.89 -22.43
C PHE A 182 10.78 -15.69 -22.40
N GLU A 183 10.78 -17.02 -22.36
CA GLU A 183 12.00 -17.84 -22.15
C GLU A 183 13.12 -17.59 -23.18
N LYS A 184 12.78 -17.40 -24.46
CA LYS A 184 13.78 -17.10 -25.50
C LYS A 184 14.37 -15.69 -25.34
N ALA A 185 13.53 -14.69 -25.09
CA ALA A 185 13.96 -13.33 -24.84
C ALA A 185 14.76 -13.22 -23.53
N TYR A 186 14.34 -13.94 -22.50
CA TYR A 186 15.02 -14.03 -21.21
C TYR A 186 16.49 -14.45 -21.34
N ARG A 187 16.79 -15.48 -22.13
CA ARG A 187 18.19 -15.94 -22.33
C ARG A 187 19.08 -14.91 -23.01
N ARG A 188 18.52 -14.03 -23.87
CA ARG A 188 19.28 -13.01 -24.63
C ARG A 188 19.38 -11.68 -23.91
N ILE A 189 18.28 -11.23 -23.34
CA ILE A 189 18.12 -9.84 -22.85
C ILE A 189 17.86 -9.82 -21.33
N GLY A 190 17.64 -10.97 -20.70
CA GLY A 190 17.32 -11.05 -19.27
C GLY A 190 18.38 -10.41 -18.38
N ALA A 191 19.67 -10.56 -18.72
CA ALA A 191 20.75 -9.94 -17.95
C ALA A 191 20.71 -8.41 -18.02
N ILE A 192 20.46 -7.86 -19.20
CA ILE A 192 20.32 -6.40 -19.41
C ILE A 192 19.11 -5.88 -18.64
N TYR A 193 17.96 -6.58 -18.75
CA TYR A 193 16.75 -6.21 -17.99
C TYR A 193 17.01 -6.23 -16.48
N GLY A 194 17.67 -7.27 -15.97
CA GLY A 194 18.04 -7.37 -14.56
C GLY A 194 18.99 -6.26 -14.13
N GLY A 195 19.99 -5.96 -14.97
CA GLY A 195 20.92 -4.85 -14.76
C GLY A 195 20.20 -3.51 -14.64
N ILE A 196 19.31 -3.19 -15.58
CA ILE A 196 18.49 -1.96 -15.55
C ILE A 196 17.61 -1.94 -14.29
N ALA A 197 16.88 -3.03 -14.02
CA ALA A 197 15.95 -3.12 -12.92
C ALA A 197 16.63 -2.91 -11.56
N LEU A 198 17.73 -3.62 -11.31
CA LEU A 198 18.41 -3.54 -10.01
C LEU A 198 19.21 -2.24 -9.87
N THR A 199 19.78 -1.72 -10.94
CA THR A 199 20.43 -0.39 -10.93
C THR A 199 19.41 0.70 -10.60
N ALA A 200 18.22 0.67 -11.19
CA ALA A 200 17.15 1.61 -10.86
C ALA A 200 16.72 1.50 -9.39
N ILE A 201 16.51 0.28 -8.89
CA ILE A 201 16.19 0.04 -7.49
C ILE A 201 17.27 0.63 -6.57
N ILE A 202 18.55 0.33 -6.79
CA ILE A 202 19.65 0.82 -5.96
C ILE A 202 19.74 2.35 -6.01
N TYR A 203 19.60 2.94 -7.21
CA TYR A 203 19.63 4.38 -7.36
C TYR A 203 18.56 5.08 -6.53
N PHE A 204 17.30 4.67 -6.70
CA PHE A 204 16.20 5.33 -6.01
C PHE A 204 16.18 5.03 -4.51
N LEU A 205 16.55 3.83 -4.10
CA LEU A 205 16.58 3.43 -2.70
C LEU A 205 17.73 4.11 -1.95
N VAL A 206 18.97 4.01 -2.47
CA VAL A 206 20.16 4.48 -1.76
C VAL A 206 20.44 5.95 -2.08
N MET A 207 20.49 6.31 -3.36
CA MET A 207 20.94 7.64 -3.77
C MET A 207 19.86 8.72 -3.60
N LYS A 208 18.58 8.35 -3.68
CA LYS A 208 17.46 9.29 -3.48
C LYS A 208 16.81 9.12 -2.11
N GLY A 209 16.51 7.88 -1.70
CA GLY A 209 15.83 7.59 -0.44
C GLY A 209 16.70 7.88 0.80
N ALA A 210 17.99 7.60 0.74
CA ALA A 210 18.88 7.76 1.89
C ALA A 210 19.34 9.22 2.17
N LYS A 211 19.04 10.18 1.28
CA LYS A 211 19.47 11.58 1.45
C LYS A 211 18.97 12.26 2.73
N GLY A 212 17.86 11.80 3.28
CA GLY A 212 17.29 12.31 4.53
C GLY A 212 17.77 11.59 5.79
N ALA A 213 18.64 10.58 5.68
CA ALA A 213 19.09 9.80 6.80
C ALA A 213 20.07 10.59 7.67
N SER A 214 19.93 10.49 8.99
CA SER A 214 20.75 11.20 9.97
C SER A 214 22.25 10.86 9.94
N PHE A 215 22.60 9.69 9.38
CA PHE A 215 23.99 9.24 9.24
C PHE A 215 24.67 9.65 7.92
N MET A 216 23.91 10.18 6.94
CA MET A 216 24.45 10.61 5.65
C MET A 216 25.15 11.97 5.78
N ARG A 217 26.47 11.97 5.62
CA ARG A 217 27.27 13.20 5.64
C ARG A 217 27.03 14.03 4.37
N PRO A 218 26.99 15.37 4.48
CA PRO A 218 26.82 16.25 3.32
C PRO A 218 27.85 16.02 2.20
N GLU A 219 29.09 15.69 2.58
CA GLU A 219 30.18 15.39 1.64
C GLU A 219 29.89 14.17 0.77
N TRP A 220 29.33 13.10 1.38
CA TRP A 220 28.94 11.90 0.65
C TRP A 220 27.82 12.18 -0.33
N ILE A 221 26.84 12.99 0.08
CA ILE A 221 25.74 13.40 -0.79
C ILE A 221 26.25 14.20 -1.99
N GLN A 222 27.19 15.13 -1.77
CA GLN A 222 27.81 15.90 -2.84
C GLN A 222 28.61 15.01 -3.78
N TRP A 223 29.44 14.12 -3.25
CA TRP A 223 30.22 13.17 -4.06
C TRP A 223 29.33 12.25 -4.89
N ILE A 224 28.26 11.69 -4.31
CA ILE A 224 27.29 10.86 -5.01
C ILE A 224 26.63 11.66 -6.15
N ASN A 225 26.21 12.90 -5.86
CA ASN A 225 25.56 13.73 -6.89
C ASN A 225 26.53 14.08 -8.03
N ALA A 226 27.79 14.38 -7.71
CA ALA A 226 28.81 14.70 -8.73
C ALA A 226 29.16 13.48 -9.60
N ASN A 227 29.13 12.26 -9.04
CA ASN A 227 29.53 11.03 -9.73
C ASN A 227 28.35 10.15 -10.15
N THR A 228 27.11 10.65 -10.11
CA THR A 228 25.90 9.86 -10.36
C THR A 228 25.96 9.07 -11.66
N ALA A 229 26.40 9.67 -12.77
CA ALA A 229 26.47 9.00 -14.07
C ALA A 229 27.46 7.83 -14.06
N VAL A 230 28.63 8.01 -13.47
CA VAL A 230 29.67 6.97 -13.37
C VAL A 230 29.19 5.83 -12.49
N ILE A 231 28.57 6.14 -11.35
CA ILE A 231 28.02 5.13 -10.43
C ILE A 231 26.93 4.30 -11.14
N LEU A 232 25.99 4.95 -11.83
CA LEU A 232 24.92 4.27 -12.55
C LEU A 232 25.45 3.37 -13.66
N PHE A 233 26.41 3.86 -14.45
CA PHE A 233 27.01 3.08 -15.52
C PHE A 233 27.79 1.88 -14.99
N SER A 234 28.57 2.06 -13.92
CA SER A 234 29.34 0.98 -13.27
C SER A 234 28.42 -0.06 -12.65
N LEU A 235 27.36 0.36 -11.94
CA LEU A 235 26.35 -0.55 -11.37
C LEU A 235 25.65 -1.32 -12.49
N PHE A 236 25.17 -0.64 -13.53
CA PHE A 236 24.48 -1.27 -14.65
C PHE A 236 25.36 -2.33 -15.33
N THR A 237 26.60 -1.96 -15.63
CA THR A 237 27.54 -2.87 -16.31
C THR A 237 27.90 -4.05 -15.41
N GLY A 238 28.27 -3.79 -14.15
CA GLY A 238 28.61 -4.85 -13.19
C GLY A 238 27.47 -5.82 -12.93
N LEU A 239 26.25 -5.28 -12.71
CA LEU A 239 25.06 -6.12 -12.48
C LEU A 239 24.65 -6.89 -13.74
N THR A 240 24.78 -6.30 -14.94
CA THR A 240 24.49 -6.99 -16.20
C THR A 240 25.44 -8.17 -16.42
N VAL A 241 26.74 -7.97 -16.18
CA VAL A 241 27.74 -9.06 -16.26
C VAL A 241 27.45 -10.13 -15.22
N LEU A 242 27.20 -9.74 -13.97
CA LEU A 242 26.83 -10.67 -12.90
C LEU A 242 25.60 -11.51 -13.27
N PHE A 243 24.54 -10.88 -13.75
CA PHE A 243 23.33 -11.59 -14.15
C PHE A 243 23.54 -12.47 -15.36
N GLN A 244 24.39 -12.05 -16.31
CA GLN A 244 24.74 -12.91 -17.44
C GLN A 244 25.44 -14.21 -16.96
N VAL A 245 26.36 -14.11 -16.02
CA VAL A 245 27.02 -15.27 -15.41
C VAL A 245 26.01 -16.15 -14.65
N LEU A 246 25.12 -15.53 -13.85
CA LEU A 246 24.09 -16.26 -13.11
C LEU A 246 23.11 -17.02 -14.03
N ILE A 247 22.77 -16.45 -15.19
CA ILE A 247 21.90 -17.12 -16.17
C ILE A 247 22.63 -18.25 -16.88
N THR A 248 23.87 -18.01 -17.33
CA THR A 248 24.58 -18.95 -18.21
C THR A 248 25.25 -20.10 -17.45
N VAL A 249 25.97 -19.77 -16.36
CA VAL A 249 26.73 -20.73 -15.57
C VAL A 249 25.85 -21.41 -14.52
N PHE A 250 25.18 -20.60 -13.68
CA PHE A 250 24.42 -21.12 -12.55
C PHE A 250 22.96 -21.42 -12.87
N ARG A 251 22.47 -21.04 -14.07
CA ARG A 251 21.07 -21.23 -14.50
C ARG A 251 20.04 -20.70 -13.51
N VAL A 252 20.37 -19.63 -12.78
CA VAL A 252 19.51 -18.98 -11.79
C VAL A 252 18.42 -18.18 -12.51
N ASN A 253 17.19 -18.26 -12.00
CA ASN A 253 16.11 -17.39 -12.47
C ASN A 253 16.24 -16.00 -11.86
N ILE A 254 16.76 -15.03 -12.62
CA ILE A 254 16.97 -13.66 -12.15
C ILE A 254 15.68 -12.93 -11.83
N PHE A 255 14.52 -13.30 -12.42
CA PHE A 255 13.25 -12.72 -12.01
C PHE A 255 12.97 -12.92 -10.52
N LYS A 256 13.43 -14.04 -9.94
CA LYS A 256 13.32 -14.27 -8.50
C LYS A 256 14.11 -13.23 -7.71
N ILE A 257 15.33 -12.91 -8.16
CA ILE A 257 16.19 -11.91 -7.53
C ILE A 257 15.55 -10.52 -7.68
N ILE A 258 15.12 -10.17 -8.89
CA ILE A 258 14.50 -8.86 -9.19
C ILE A 258 13.23 -8.65 -8.37
N ILE A 259 12.33 -9.65 -8.31
CA ILE A 259 11.07 -9.55 -7.58
C ILE A 259 11.32 -9.46 -6.07
N LEU A 260 12.25 -10.24 -5.52
CA LEU A 260 12.58 -10.14 -4.10
C LEU A 260 13.28 -8.81 -3.77
N ALA A 261 14.21 -8.34 -4.63
CA ALA A 261 14.83 -7.03 -4.47
C ALA A 261 13.79 -5.89 -4.61
N GLY A 262 12.84 -6.02 -5.54
CA GLY A 262 11.72 -5.10 -5.68
C GLY A 262 10.80 -5.09 -4.45
N THR A 263 10.51 -6.26 -3.88
CA THR A 263 9.74 -6.39 -2.63
C THR A 263 10.47 -5.71 -1.47
N PHE A 264 11.77 -5.95 -1.32
CA PHE A 264 12.62 -5.27 -0.34
C PHE A 264 12.58 -3.74 -0.53
N SER A 265 12.81 -3.28 -1.77
CA SER A 265 12.86 -1.85 -2.08
C SER A 265 11.52 -1.15 -1.81
N LEU A 266 10.42 -1.80 -2.18
CA LEU A 266 9.10 -1.24 -1.97
C LEU A 266 8.70 -1.25 -0.48
N ALA A 267 9.06 -2.29 0.27
CA ALA A 267 8.88 -2.35 1.71
C ALA A 267 9.73 -1.29 2.44
N PHE A 268 10.96 -1.06 1.97
CA PHE A 268 11.83 0.01 2.46
C PHE A 268 11.23 1.39 2.18
N ALA A 269 10.81 1.65 0.92
CA ALA A 269 10.21 2.92 0.53
C ALA A 269 8.89 3.19 1.27
N PHE A 270 8.10 2.14 1.50
CA PHE A 270 6.90 2.18 2.31
C PHE A 270 7.21 2.61 3.75
N ALA A 271 8.09 1.91 4.45
CA ALA A 271 8.44 2.26 5.81
C ALA A 271 9.05 3.68 5.91
N GLY A 272 9.89 4.07 4.95
CA GLY A 272 10.46 5.42 4.88
C GLY A 272 9.41 6.54 4.69
N ASN A 273 8.28 6.25 4.03
CA ASN A 273 7.21 7.21 3.78
C ASN A 273 6.09 7.15 4.83
N ASP A 274 5.65 5.94 5.20
CA ASP A 274 4.40 5.77 5.93
C ASP A 274 4.58 5.61 7.45
N LEU A 275 5.75 5.20 7.94
CA LEU A 275 5.99 5.05 9.38
C LEU A 275 5.68 6.33 10.16
N VAL A 276 6.11 7.47 9.65
CA VAL A 276 5.92 8.78 10.31
C VAL A 276 4.44 9.17 10.38
N LYS A 277 3.59 8.62 9.54
CA LYS A 277 2.14 8.91 9.60
C LYS A 277 1.52 8.32 10.86
N PHE A 278 1.92 7.11 11.23
CA PHE A 278 1.44 6.43 12.43
C PHE A 278 2.03 6.99 13.73
N VAL A 279 3.31 7.37 13.72
CA VAL A 279 3.98 7.84 14.93
C VAL A 279 4.18 9.35 14.97
N GLY A 280 3.94 10.06 13.87
CA GLY A 280 4.19 11.50 13.76
C GLY A 280 3.30 12.34 14.65
N VAL A 281 2.01 12.00 14.76
CA VAL A 281 1.06 12.70 15.63
C VAL A 281 1.38 12.48 17.11
N PRO A 282 1.60 11.25 17.60
CA PRO A 282 2.06 11.03 18.97
C PRO A 282 3.39 11.71 19.31
N LEU A 283 4.34 11.73 18.36
CA LEU A 283 5.62 12.43 18.57
C LEU A 283 5.46 13.94 18.58
N ALA A 284 4.55 14.50 17.75
CA ALA A 284 4.22 15.92 17.80
C ALA A 284 3.57 16.31 19.14
N ALA A 285 2.68 15.46 19.66
CA ALA A 285 2.10 15.64 21.00
C ALA A 285 3.16 15.59 22.11
N TRP A 286 4.12 14.64 22.02
CA TRP A 286 5.22 14.53 22.94
C TRP A 286 6.15 15.76 22.90
N ASP A 287 6.48 16.26 21.72
CA ASP A 287 7.28 17.48 21.57
C ASP A 287 6.53 18.71 22.10
N SER A 288 5.22 18.81 21.84
CA SER A 288 4.36 19.87 22.37
C SER A 288 4.34 19.89 23.89
N TRP A 289 4.24 18.70 24.51
CA TRP A 289 4.25 18.57 25.96
C TRP A 289 5.58 19.03 26.57
N LYS A 290 6.72 18.65 25.96
CA LYS A 290 8.04 19.09 26.42
C LYS A 290 8.23 20.62 26.33
N GLU A 291 7.78 21.22 25.22
CA GLU A 291 7.86 22.68 25.05
C GLU A 291 6.97 23.42 26.05
N TRP A 292 5.76 22.94 26.26
CA TRP A 292 4.86 23.49 27.26
C TRP A 292 5.44 23.38 28.67
N GLN A 293 5.92 22.23 29.07
CA GLN A 293 6.53 22.00 30.37
C GLN A 293 7.74 22.93 30.62
N ALA A 294 8.59 23.12 29.61
CA ALA A 294 9.75 24.00 29.70
C ALA A 294 9.35 25.49 29.80
N SER A 295 8.17 25.87 29.33
CA SER A 295 7.70 27.27 29.35
C SER A 295 7.19 27.72 30.71
N GLY A 296 6.67 26.80 31.55
CA GLY A 296 6.01 27.12 32.82
C GLY A 296 4.69 27.92 32.67
N ALA A 297 4.19 28.10 31.46
CA ALA A 297 2.95 28.84 31.17
C ALA A 297 1.72 27.96 31.41
N ALA A 298 0.56 28.60 31.56
CA ALA A 298 -0.71 27.88 31.58
C ALA A 298 -0.97 27.19 30.23
N ASP A 299 -1.59 26.02 30.26
CA ASP A 299 -1.86 25.17 29.09
C ASP A 299 -2.77 25.83 28.04
N ASN A 300 -3.71 26.63 28.49
CA ASN A 300 -4.64 27.42 27.65
C ASN A 300 -4.05 28.75 27.16
N ALA A 301 -2.88 29.15 27.62
CA ALA A 301 -2.20 30.37 27.21
C ALA A 301 -0.95 30.15 26.37
N PHE A 302 -0.39 28.94 26.40
CA PHE A 302 0.84 28.60 25.67
C PHE A 302 0.54 28.29 24.22
N MET A 303 0.98 29.15 23.30
CA MET A 303 0.78 28.99 21.85
C MET A 303 1.86 28.10 21.24
N MET A 304 1.47 27.16 20.38
CA MET A 304 2.31 26.08 19.85
C MET A 304 3.13 26.48 18.61
N GLY A 305 3.71 27.69 18.60
CA GLY A 305 4.60 28.13 17.51
C GLY A 305 5.87 27.29 17.33
N GLY A 306 6.32 26.58 18.36
CA GLY A 306 7.49 25.71 18.32
C GLY A 306 7.37 24.55 17.34
N LEU A 307 6.15 24.08 17.04
CA LEU A 307 5.93 23.03 16.06
C LEU A 307 6.29 23.41 14.62
N LEU A 308 6.49 24.70 14.33
CA LEU A 308 7.00 25.18 13.03
C LEU A 308 8.48 24.82 12.82
N LYS A 309 9.23 24.57 13.89
CA LYS A 309 10.64 24.20 13.79
C LYS A 309 10.77 22.75 13.30
N PRO A 310 11.69 22.47 12.35
CA PRO A 310 11.95 21.11 11.95
C PRO A 310 12.36 20.25 13.14
N SER A 311 11.75 19.07 13.28
CA SER A 311 12.12 18.09 14.29
C SER A 311 12.44 16.75 13.63
N THR A 312 13.39 16.04 14.19
CA THR A 312 13.74 14.68 13.75
C THR A 312 13.27 13.69 14.81
N ALA A 313 12.56 12.66 14.38
CA ALA A 313 12.17 11.58 15.27
C ALA A 313 13.40 10.84 15.82
N PRO A 314 13.46 10.52 17.11
CA PRO A 314 14.55 9.72 17.67
C PRO A 314 14.59 8.34 17.00
N THR A 315 15.79 7.93 16.53
CA THR A 315 16.00 6.68 15.79
C THR A 315 15.50 5.45 16.56
N ALA A 316 15.59 5.46 17.89
CA ALA A 316 15.10 4.37 18.72
C ALA A 316 13.58 4.15 18.59
N PHE A 317 12.79 5.23 18.54
CA PHE A 317 11.34 5.14 18.32
C PHE A 317 11.01 4.63 16.92
N LEU A 318 11.75 5.07 15.90
CA LEU A 318 11.58 4.62 14.53
C LEU A 318 11.88 3.12 14.39
N LEU A 319 12.96 2.64 15.02
CA LEU A 319 13.31 1.22 15.04
C LEU A 319 12.28 0.38 15.78
N LEU A 320 11.82 0.83 16.95
CA LEU A 320 10.76 0.15 17.71
C LEU A 320 9.46 0.05 16.88
N SER A 321 9.09 1.13 16.24
CA SER A 321 7.92 1.18 15.35
C SER A 321 8.10 0.25 14.14
N GLY A 322 9.28 0.23 13.53
CA GLY A 322 9.63 -0.72 12.47
C GLY A 322 9.53 -2.18 12.93
N PHE A 323 9.91 -2.46 14.16
CA PHE A 323 9.75 -3.79 14.77
C PHE A 323 8.28 -4.18 14.94
N VAL A 324 7.43 -3.25 15.42
CA VAL A 324 5.97 -3.47 15.49
C VAL A 324 5.38 -3.74 14.11
N MET A 325 5.81 -2.98 13.08
CA MET A 325 5.41 -3.22 11.69
C MET A 325 5.77 -4.65 11.23
N VAL A 326 6.97 -5.13 11.55
CA VAL A 326 7.39 -6.51 11.23
C VAL A 326 6.52 -7.53 11.95
N LEU A 327 6.24 -7.36 13.24
CA LEU A 327 5.33 -8.23 13.97
C LEU A 327 3.95 -8.28 13.31
N THR A 328 3.44 -7.14 12.85
CA THR A 328 2.17 -7.06 12.12
C THR A 328 2.18 -7.89 10.84
N LEU A 329 3.24 -7.82 10.03
CA LEU A 329 3.36 -8.61 8.80
C LEU A 329 3.27 -10.13 9.07
N TRP A 330 3.78 -10.58 10.19
CA TRP A 330 3.79 -12.01 10.55
C TRP A 330 2.49 -12.49 11.18
N PHE A 331 1.81 -11.64 11.94
CA PHE A 331 0.69 -12.07 12.79
C PHE A 331 -0.68 -11.55 12.33
N SER A 332 -0.76 -10.53 11.45
CA SER A 332 -2.04 -9.99 11.01
C SER A 332 -2.74 -10.89 10.00
N LYS A 333 -3.92 -11.37 10.35
CA LYS A 333 -4.80 -12.14 9.46
C LYS A 333 -5.58 -11.22 8.50
N LYS A 334 -5.94 -10.01 8.95
CA LYS A 334 -6.66 -9.03 8.14
C LYS A 334 -5.85 -8.61 6.91
N ALA A 335 -4.51 -8.52 7.02
CA ALA A 335 -3.63 -8.24 5.91
C ALA A 335 -3.80 -9.22 4.73
N HIS A 336 -4.05 -10.50 5.01
CA HIS A 336 -4.26 -11.49 3.96
C HIS A 336 -5.52 -11.23 3.13
N ARG A 337 -6.61 -10.74 3.73
CA ARG A 337 -7.85 -10.40 3.01
C ARG A 337 -7.60 -9.23 2.05
N VAL A 338 -6.95 -8.18 2.53
CA VAL A 338 -6.63 -6.99 1.72
C VAL A 338 -5.73 -7.37 0.55
N ILE A 339 -4.69 -8.19 0.79
CA ILE A 339 -3.80 -8.69 -0.25
C ILE A 339 -4.57 -9.51 -1.30
N GLN A 340 -5.46 -10.41 -0.86
CA GLN A 340 -6.24 -11.24 -1.79
C GLN A 340 -7.18 -10.40 -2.66
N THR A 341 -7.85 -9.39 -2.09
CA THR A 341 -8.70 -8.46 -2.85
C THR A 341 -7.88 -7.74 -3.93
N SER A 342 -6.72 -7.21 -3.59
CA SER A 342 -5.87 -6.50 -4.54
C SER A 342 -5.32 -7.42 -5.64
N ILE A 343 -4.91 -8.67 -5.29
CA ILE A 343 -4.49 -9.67 -6.27
C ILE A 343 -5.63 -9.99 -7.24
N ASN A 344 -6.85 -10.17 -6.75
CA ASN A 344 -8.00 -10.49 -7.58
C ASN A 344 -8.34 -9.35 -8.55
N LEU A 345 -8.34 -8.10 -8.09
CA LEU A 345 -8.60 -6.92 -8.92
C LEU A 345 -7.54 -6.72 -10.01
N SER A 346 -6.27 -7.03 -9.71
CA SER A 346 -5.15 -6.88 -10.66
C SER A 346 -4.89 -8.13 -11.51
N SER A 347 -5.64 -9.22 -11.31
CA SER A 347 -5.44 -10.50 -11.99
C SER A 347 -5.77 -10.43 -13.48
N SER A 348 -4.99 -11.17 -14.30
CA SER A 348 -5.26 -11.39 -15.74
C SER A 348 -6.19 -12.57 -16.01
N ARG A 349 -6.78 -13.20 -14.99
CA ARG A 349 -7.65 -14.37 -15.18
C ARG A 349 -8.98 -13.96 -15.77
N SER A 350 -9.36 -14.54 -16.90
CA SER A 350 -10.73 -14.54 -17.43
C SER A 350 -11.56 -15.61 -16.70
N GLY A 351 -12.80 -15.29 -16.30
CA GLY A 351 -13.73 -16.26 -15.71
C GLY A 351 -13.75 -16.38 -14.18
N THR A 352 -13.08 -15.51 -13.43
CA THR A 352 -13.36 -15.33 -12.00
C THR A 352 -14.68 -14.59 -11.81
N GLN A 353 -15.48 -14.96 -10.80
CA GLN A 353 -16.67 -14.20 -10.44
C GLN A 353 -16.27 -12.74 -10.19
N GLU A 354 -16.80 -11.85 -11.01
CA GLU A 354 -16.54 -10.42 -10.89
C GLU A 354 -17.19 -9.91 -9.61
N GLN A 355 -16.39 -9.36 -8.69
CA GLN A 355 -16.89 -8.86 -7.39
C GLN A 355 -17.70 -7.57 -7.53
N PHE A 356 -17.54 -6.84 -8.65
CA PHE A 356 -18.15 -5.54 -8.87
C PHE A 356 -19.09 -5.59 -10.07
N GLY A 357 -20.25 -4.94 -9.94
CA GLY A 357 -21.22 -4.80 -11.04
C GLY A 357 -20.75 -3.82 -12.13
N ALA A 358 -21.27 -3.95 -13.34
CA ALA A 358 -21.00 -3.02 -14.43
C ALA A 358 -21.60 -1.64 -14.14
N SER A 359 -20.76 -0.58 -14.14
CA SER A 359 -21.19 0.80 -13.92
C SER A 359 -21.33 1.59 -15.25
N ALA A 360 -22.18 2.62 -15.26
CA ALA A 360 -22.32 3.51 -16.41
C ALA A 360 -21.03 4.28 -16.73
N PRO A 361 -20.31 4.87 -15.75
CA PRO A 361 -19.00 5.50 -15.99
C PRO A 361 -17.97 4.51 -16.54
N GLY A 362 -17.92 3.27 -16.02
CA GLY A 362 -17.02 2.23 -16.52
C GLY A 362 -17.25 1.94 -18.00
N ARG A 363 -18.51 1.82 -18.43
CA ARG A 363 -18.88 1.65 -19.85
C ARG A 363 -18.45 2.83 -20.72
N MET A 364 -18.56 4.06 -20.22
CA MET A 364 -18.15 5.26 -20.95
C MET A 364 -16.64 5.31 -21.18
N ILE A 365 -15.85 5.01 -20.15
CA ILE A 365 -14.39 4.96 -20.22
C ILE A 365 -13.92 3.88 -21.20
N VAL A 366 -14.51 2.67 -21.15
CA VAL A 366 -14.16 1.59 -22.08
C VAL A 366 -14.50 1.97 -23.52
N ARG A 367 -15.65 2.59 -23.78
CA ARG A 367 -16.01 3.08 -25.13
C ARG A 367 -15.06 4.14 -25.63
N GLY A 368 -14.66 5.10 -24.78
CA GLY A 368 -13.67 6.13 -25.09
C GLY A 368 -12.30 5.53 -25.45
N ALA A 369 -11.81 4.59 -24.63
CA ALA A 369 -10.56 3.88 -24.89
C ALA A 369 -10.58 3.08 -26.19
N MET A 370 -11.71 2.41 -26.49
CA MET A 370 -11.90 1.69 -27.76
C MET A 370 -11.94 2.64 -28.97
N GLY A 371 -12.56 3.83 -28.82
CA GLY A 371 -12.56 4.87 -29.83
C GLY A 371 -11.14 5.36 -30.17
N LEU A 372 -10.37 5.69 -29.13
CA LEU A 372 -8.95 6.06 -29.26
C LEU A 372 -8.12 4.94 -29.91
N GLY A 373 -8.32 3.70 -29.50
CA GLY A 373 -7.66 2.53 -30.08
C GLY A 373 -7.92 2.38 -31.58
N LYS A 374 -9.17 2.65 -32.05
CA LYS A 374 -9.49 2.66 -33.48
C LYS A 374 -8.76 3.76 -34.24
N VAL A 375 -8.70 4.98 -33.69
CA VAL A 375 -7.98 6.09 -34.31
C VAL A 375 -6.49 5.77 -34.43
N ILE A 376 -5.88 5.26 -33.37
CA ILE A 376 -4.46 4.87 -33.36
C ILE A 376 -4.20 3.73 -34.37
N SER A 377 -5.10 2.75 -34.45
CA SER A 377 -4.97 1.63 -35.40
C SER A 377 -5.04 2.08 -36.87
N GLN A 378 -5.70 3.18 -37.18
CA GLN A 378 -5.74 3.74 -38.55
C GLN A 378 -4.41 4.38 -38.95
N ILE A 379 -3.63 4.87 -37.98
CA ILE A 379 -2.35 5.56 -38.20
C ILE A 379 -1.20 4.54 -38.36
N ILE A 380 -1.30 3.37 -37.72
CA ILE A 380 -0.22 2.38 -37.72
C ILE A 380 -0.38 1.42 -38.92
N PRO A 381 0.69 1.17 -39.72
CA PRO A 381 0.65 0.24 -40.84
C PRO A 381 0.27 -1.19 -40.41
N MET A 382 -0.53 -1.90 -41.20
CA MET A 382 -1.03 -3.25 -40.91
C MET A 382 0.06 -4.29 -40.53
N PRO A 383 1.25 -4.32 -41.17
CA PRO A 383 2.30 -5.26 -40.75
C PRO A 383 2.80 -4.99 -39.34
N MET A 384 2.89 -3.73 -38.95
CA MET A 384 3.31 -3.31 -37.62
C MET A 384 2.23 -3.64 -36.57
N GLN A 385 0.94 -3.46 -36.89
CA GLN A 385 -0.16 -3.88 -36.04
C GLN A 385 -0.14 -5.38 -35.74
N ARG A 386 0.06 -6.21 -36.78
CA ARG A 386 0.17 -7.67 -36.63
C ARG A 386 1.40 -8.05 -35.80
N GLY A 387 2.55 -7.37 -36.02
CA GLY A 387 3.75 -7.56 -35.25
C GLY A 387 3.56 -7.24 -33.76
N ILE A 388 2.88 -6.13 -33.45
CA ILE A 388 2.53 -5.76 -32.06
C ILE A 388 1.56 -6.77 -31.48
N ALA A 389 0.45 -7.09 -32.16
CA ALA A 389 -0.57 -8.01 -31.68
C ALA A 389 0.02 -9.40 -31.30
N SER A 390 0.96 -9.91 -32.11
CA SER A 390 1.63 -11.18 -31.82
C SER A 390 2.46 -11.16 -30.53
N ARG A 391 2.87 -9.98 -30.04
CA ARG A 391 3.61 -9.83 -28.75
C ARG A 391 2.72 -9.97 -27.54
N PHE A 392 1.43 -9.67 -27.70
CA PHE A 392 0.43 -9.68 -26.63
C PHE A 392 -0.43 -10.96 -26.63
N GLU A 393 -0.08 -11.95 -27.43
CA GLU A 393 -0.81 -13.22 -27.50
C GLU A 393 -0.68 -13.99 -26.17
N PRO A 394 -1.79 -14.25 -25.43
CA PRO A 394 -1.74 -14.92 -24.15
C PRO A 394 -1.32 -16.39 -24.31
N LEU A 395 -0.76 -16.97 -23.24
CA LEU A 395 -0.48 -18.40 -23.23
C LEU A 395 -1.80 -19.19 -23.16
N PRO A 396 -1.93 -20.29 -23.93
CA PRO A 396 -3.08 -21.16 -23.80
C PRO A 396 -3.17 -21.74 -22.39
N VAL A 397 -4.37 -21.71 -21.82
CA VAL A 397 -4.62 -22.27 -20.48
C VAL A 397 -4.55 -23.80 -20.58
N VAL A 398 -3.59 -24.40 -19.89
CA VAL A 398 -3.47 -25.85 -19.78
C VAL A 398 -4.54 -26.38 -18.84
N LYS A 399 -5.38 -27.33 -19.28
CA LYS A 399 -6.41 -27.95 -18.44
C LYS A 399 -5.76 -28.60 -17.20
N GLY A 400 -6.17 -28.14 -16.01
CA GLY A 400 -5.70 -28.66 -14.72
C GLY A 400 -4.59 -27.83 -14.04
N GLU A 401 -4.05 -26.78 -14.67
CA GLU A 401 -3.20 -25.80 -14.00
C GLU A 401 -4.02 -24.60 -13.50
N ILE A 402 -3.79 -24.21 -12.25
CA ILE A 402 -4.33 -22.97 -11.72
C ILE A 402 -3.50 -21.82 -12.31
N PRO A 403 -4.03 -21.00 -13.24
CA PRO A 403 -3.26 -19.93 -13.86
C PRO A 403 -2.80 -18.93 -12.80
N LEU A 404 -1.61 -18.39 -12.96
CA LEU A 404 -1.13 -17.30 -12.09
C LEU A 404 -1.96 -16.05 -12.29
N PRO A 405 -2.18 -15.24 -11.24
CA PRO A 405 -2.81 -13.93 -11.37
C PRO A 405 -2.10 -13.03 -12.38
N PHE A 406 -0.76 -13.05 -12.39
CA PHE A 406 0.09 -12.38 -13.35
C PHE A 406 1.48 -13.04 -13.43
N ASP A 407 2.21 -12.79 -14.53
CA ASP A 407 3.51 -13.37 -14.78
C ASP A 407 4.67 -12.63 -14.08
N TYR A 408 5.89 -13.15 -14.21
CA TYR A 408 7.07 -12.58 -13.56
C TYR A 408 7.48 -11.21 -14.11
N VAL A 409 7.25 -10.97 -15.41
CA VAL A 409 7.57 -9.68 -16.05
C VAL A 409 6.71 -8.59 -15.42
N ARG A 410 5.40 -8.81 -15.38
CA ARG A 410 4.47 -7.85 -14.80
C ARG A 410 4.69 -7.66 -13.29
N ALA A 411 4.94 -8.76 -12.54
CA ALA A 411 5.25 -8.66 -11.12
C ALA A 411 6.50 -7.81 -10.86
N SER A 412 7.57 -7.99 -11.65
CA SER A 412 8.78 -7.19 -11.51
C SER A 412 8.56 -5.71 -11.82
N ILE A 413 7.79 -5.40 -12.87
CA ILE A 413 7.47 -4.02 -13.25
C ILE A 413 6.63 -3.33 -12.19
N ASN A 414 5.59 -3.99 -11.67
CA ASN A 414 4.78 -3.43 -10.60
C ASN A 414 5.64 -3.00 -9.40
N LEU A 415 6.57 -3.85 -8.97
CA LEU A 415 7.45 -3.55 -7.83
C LEU A 415 8.45 -2.44 -8.15
N ILE A 416 9.10 -2.49 -9.31
CA ILE A 416 10.14 -1.53 -9.69
C ILE A 416 9.54 -0.14 -9.89
N VAL A 417 8.47 -0.02 -10.69
CA VAL A 417 7.84 1.27 -11.00
C VAL A 417 7.26 1.89 -9.73
N SER A 418 6.57 1.11 -8.90
CA SER A 418 6.04 1.60 -7.63
C SER A 418 7.15 2.07 -6.69
N ALA A 419 8.23 1.29 -6.53
CA ALA A 419 9.35 1.68 -5.68
C ALA A 419 10.02 2.98 -6.17
N ILE A 420 10.21 3.13 -7.48
CA ILE A 420 10.77 4.34 -8.10
C ILE A 420 9.89 5.55 -7.81
N LEU A 421 8.58 5.45 -8.04
CA LEU A 421 7.65 6.56 -7.84
C LEU A 421 7.58 6.98 -6.37
N ILE A 422 7.45 6.01 -5.45
CA ILE A 422 7.39 6.30 -4.02
C ILE A 422 8.71 6.89 -3.51
N ALA A 423 9.85 6.29 -3.84
CA ALA A 423 11.15 6.80 -3.43
C ALA A 423 11.44 8.20 -4.00
N SER A 424 11.00 8.48 -5.24
CA SER A 424 11.13 9.81 -5.86
C SER A 424 10.32 10.85 -5.09
N ALA A 425 9.06 10.56 -4.78
CA ALA A 425 8.20 11.48 -4.03
C ALA A 425 8.70 11.70 -2.59
N THR A 426 9.15 10.64 -1.91
CA THR A 426 9.75 10.73 -0.57
C THR A 426 11.01 11.62 -0.60
N SER A 427 11.84 11.50 -1.64
CA SER A 427 13.04 12.35 -1.80
C SER A 427 12.72 13.83 -2.01
N LEU A 428 11.56 14.12 -2.56
CA LEU A 428 11.03 15.47 -2.76
C LEU A 428 10.19 15.96 -1.57
N LYS A 429 10.08 15.16 -0.50
CA LYS A 429 9.22 15.42 0.66
C LYS A 429 7.75 15.62 0.29
N LEU A 430 7.31 15.00 -0.80
CA LEU A 430 5.91 15.05 -1.24
C LEU A 430 5.16 13.89 -0.59
N PRO A 431 4.17 14.17 0.25
CA PRO A 431 3.31 13.14 0.80
C PRO A 431 2.45 12.56 -0.33
N LEU A 432 2.54 11.25 -0.50
CA LEU A 432 1.69 10.52 -1.43
C LEU A 432 1.11 9.29 -0.75
N SER A 433 0.08 8.74 -1.36
CA SER A 433 -0.45 7.46 -0.93
C SER A 433 0.30 6.30 -1.59
N THR A 434 1.05 5.55 -0.80
CA THR A 434 1.75 4.35 -1.27
C THR A 434 0.77 3.32 -1.82
N THR A 435 -0.40 3.17 -1.19
CA THR A 435 -1.48 2.28 -1.61
C THR A 435 -2.04 2.68 -2.96
N TYR A 436 -2.30 3.98 -3.19
CA TYR A 436 -2.82 4.44 -4.48
C TYR A 436 -1.80 4.25 -5.60
N VAL A 437 -0.54 4.56 -5.36
CA VAL A 437 0.52 4.40 -6.36
C VAL A 437 0.68 2.93 -6.73
N THR A 438 0.82 2.03 -5.76
CA THR A 438 1.04 0.60 -6.04
C THR A 438 -0.16 -0.05 -6.72
N PHE A 439 -1.38 0.29 -6.28
CA PHE A 439 -2.61 -0.18 -6.89
C PHE A 439 -2.74 0.32 -8.34
N MET A 440 -2.49 1.61 -8.60
CA MET A 440 -2.63 2.18 -9.94
C MET A 440 -1.55 1.71 -10.90
N VAL A 441 -0.31 1.48 -10.45
CA VAL A 441 0.73 0.82 -11.26
C VAL A 441 0.28 -0.59 -11.65
N ALA A 442 -0.27 -1.36 -10.71
CA ALA A 442 -0.77 -2.70 -10.98
C ALA A 442 -1.98 -2.70 -11.95
N MET A 443 -2.85 -1.70 -11.86
CA MET A 443 -3.96 -1.52 -12.80
C MET A 443 -3.48 -1.11 -14.19
N GLY A 444 -2.55 -0.13 -14.28
CA GLY A 444 -1.96 0.30 -15.55
C GLY A 444 -1.22 -0.83 -16.26
N SER A 445 -0.44 -1.62 -15.53
CA SER A 445 0.25 -2.80 -16.08
C SER A 445 -0.73 -3.88 -16.54
N SER A 446 -1.84 -4.07 -15.82
CA SER A 446 -2.93 -4.97 -16.21
C SER A 446 -3.62 -4.53 -17.49
N PHE A 447 -3.88 -3.25 -17.61
CA PHE A 447 -4.45 -2.64 -18.81
C PHE A 447 -3.54 -2.84 -20.02
N ALA A 448 -2.24 -2.56 -19.87
CA ALA A 448 -1.26 -2.70 -20.94
C ALA A 448 -1.08 -4.13 -21.43
N ASP A 449 -1.25 -5.12 -20.54
CA ASP A 449 -1.18 -6.56 -20.90
C ASP A 449 -2.39 -7.06 -21.71
N GLY A 450 -3.39 -6.23 -21.96
CA GLY A 450 -4.63 -6.65 -22.60
C GLY A 450 -5.39 -7.68 -21.76
N ALA A 451 -5.16 -7.69 -20.44
CA ALA A 451 -5.79 -8.63 -19.52
C ALA A 451 -7.31 -8.41 -19.38
N TRP A 452 -7.83 -7.38 -20.04
CA TRP A 452 -9.21 -6.97 -19.96
C TRP A 452 -9.91 -7.24 -21.31
N ASP A 453 -10.58 -8.38 -21.40
CA ASP A 453 -11.50 -8.65 -22.49
C ASP A 453 -12.63 -7.60 -22.48
N ARG A 454 -13.29 -7.39 -23.62
CA ARG A 454 -14.29 -6.33 -23.81
C ARG A 454 -15.39 -6.33 -22.74
N GLU A 455 -15.81 -7.50 -22.28
CA GLU A 455 -16.83 -7.64 -21.25
C GLU A 455 -16.20 -7.46 -19.84
N SER A 456 -15.10 -8.10 -19.56
CA SER A 456 -14.41 -8.00 -18.26
C SER A 456 -13.82 -6.60 -18.01
N ALA A 457 -13.44 -5.85 -19.06
CA ALA A 457 -12.93 -4.49 -18.94
C ALA A 457 -13.92 -3.55 -18.24
N VAL A 458 -15.22 -3.65 -18.55
CA VAL A 458 -16.24 -2.81 -17.90
C VAL A 458 -16.34 -3.09 -16.41
N TYR A 459 -16.34 -4.36 -16.01
CA TYR A 459 -16.41 -4.73 -14.60
C TYR A 459 -15.14 -4.32 -13.83
N ARG A 460 -13.97 -4.48 -14.43
CA ARG A 460 -12.69 -4.10 -13.81
C ARG A 460 -12.53 -2.60 -13.67
N ILE A 461 -12.88 -1.83 -14.70
CA ILE A 461 -12.91 -0.36 -14.60
C ILE A 461 -13.94 0.07 -13.56
N SER A 462 -15.10 -0.59 -13.50
CA SER A 462 -16.07 -0.32 -12.43
C SER A 462 -15.49 -0.62 -11.05
N GLY A 463 -14.75 -1.71 -10.89
CA GLY A 463 -14.03 -2.03 -9.66
C GLY A 463 -12.99 -0.97 -9.28
N VAL A 464 -12.18 -0.55 -10.25
CA VAL A 464 -11.20 0.55 -10.04
C VAL A 464 -11.91 1.84 -9.63
N LEU A 465 -13.00 2.22 -10.30
CA LEU A 465 -13.79 3.40 -9.95
C LEU A 465 -14.43 3.28 -8.56
N THR A 466 -14.87 2.09 -8.17
CA THR A 466 -15.40 1.83 -6.83
C THR A 466 -14.32 2.03 -5.77
N VAL A 467 -13.09 1.53 -6.02
CA VAL A 467 -11.95 1.75 -5.11
C VAL A 467 -11.60 3.24 -5.04
N ILE A 468 -11.54 3.95 -6.17
CA ILE A 468 -11.29 5.40 -6.19
C ILE A 468 -12.39 6.16 -5.44
N SER A 469 -13.66 5.78 -5.63
CA SER A 469 -14.78 6.37 -4.88
C SER A 469 -14.66 6.09 -3.37
N GLY A 470 -14.18 4.89 -3.02
CA GLY A 470 -13.84 4.55 -1.63
C GLY A 470 -12.79 5.47 -1.03
N TRP A 471 -11.82 5.93 -1.83
CA TRP A 471 -10.80 6.88 -1.38
C TRP A 471 -11.37 8.26 -1.01
N PHE A 472 -12.33 8.77 -1.81
CA PHE A 472 -13.05 10.00 -1.46
C PHE A 472 -13.91 9.81 -0.21
N LEU A 473 -14.55 8.63 -0.07
CA LEU A 473 -15.30 8.31 1.13
C LEU A 473 -14.38 8.23 2.36
N THR A 474 -13.16 7.69 2.21
CA THR A 474 -12.14 7.67 3.28
C THR A 474 -11.85 9.11 3.74
N ALA A 475 -11.58 10.04 2.82
CA ALA A 475 -11.28 11.43 3.15
C ALA A 475 -12.42 12.10 3.94
N LEU A 476 -13.66 11.93 3.47
CA LEU A 476 -14.84 12.49 4.12
C LEU A 476 -15.08 11.87 5.51
N SER A 477 -15.01 10.54 5.59
CA SER A 477 -15.21 9.83 6.85
C SER A 477 -14.12 10.15 7.88
N ALA A 478 -12.85 10.24 7.44
CA ALA A 478 -11.71 10.60 8.25
C ALA A 478 -11.89 11.99 8.87
N SER A 479 -12.16 12.98 8.04
CA SER A 479 -12.39 14.36 8.49
C SER A 479 -13.59 14.46 9.44
N SER A 480 -14.72 13.84 9.08
CA SER A 480 -15.94 13.90 9.90
C SER A 480 -15.76 13.20 11.25
N LEU A 481 -15.13 12.00 11.24
CA LEU A 481 -14.94 11.24 12.47
C LEU A 481 -13.99 11.96 13.43
N ALA A 482 -12.87 12.48 12.93
CA ALA A 482 -11.93 13.24 13.75
C ALA A 482 -12.55 14.54 14.30
N ALA A 483 -13.35 15.25 13.49
CA ALA A 483 -14.09 16.43 13.96
C ALA A 483 -15.09 16.07 15.08
N VAL A 484 -15.86 14.98 14.91
CA VAL A 484 -16.81 14.52 15.93
C VAL A 484 -16.10 14.15 17.22
N VAL A 485 -14.99 13.41 17.15
CA VAL A 485 -14.21 13.04 18.34
C VAL A 485 -13.66 14.30 19.04
N ALA A 486 -13.12 15.26 18.27
CA ALA A 486 -12.65 16.53 18.81
C ALA A 486 -13.77 17.29 19.55
N VAL A 487 -14.93 17.43 18.92
CA VAL A 487 -16.13 18.09 19.51
C VAL A 487 -16.52 17.40 20.82
N LEU A 488 -16.58 16.09 20.85
CA LEU A 488 -16.94 15.32 22.05
C LEU A 488 -15.95 15.54 23.20
N VAL A 489 -14.64 15.64 22.87
CA VAL A 489 -13.61 15.91 23.88
C VAL A 489 -13.65 17.38 24.35
N PHE A 490 -13.88 18.35 23.46
CA PHE A 490 -14.06 19.76 23.84
C PHE A 490 -15.25 19.95 24.80
N TRP A 491 -16.37 19.27 24.57
CA TRP A 491 -17.54 19.37 25.44
C TRP A 491 -17.45 18.55 26.73
N GLY A 492 -16.92 17.34 26.63
CA GLY A 492 -16.90 16.40 27.76
C GLY A 492 -15.60 16.39 28.56
N GLY A 493 -14.59 17.18 28.13
CA GLY A 493 -13.32 17.32 28.83
C GLY A 493 -12.58 16.00 29.04
N GLU A 494 -11.92 15.90 30.18
CA GLU A 494 -11.10 14.74 30.55
C GLU A 494 -11.87 13.42 30.53
N ALA A 495 -13.11 13.42 31.01
CA ALA A 495 -13.94 12.22 31.08
C ALA A 495 -14.27 11.68 29.68
N ALA A 496 -14.59 12.56 28.73
CA ALA A 496 -14.84 12.15 27.35
C ALA A 496 -13.59 11.58 26.69
N ALA A 497 -12.41 12.18 26.89
CA ALA A 497 -11.16 11.68 26.36
C ALA A 497 -10.83 10.27 26.88
N ILE A 498 -11.00 10.02 28.18
CA ILE A 498 -10.78 8.71 28.80
C ILE A 498 -11.77 7.67 28.25
N ILE A 499 -13.05 8.01 28.19
CA ILE A 499 -14.10 7.09 27.68
C ILE A 499 -13.86 6.76 26.22
N LEU A 500 -13.55 7.74 25.37
CA LEU A 500 -13.29 7.54 23.95
C LEU A 500 -11.99 6.74 23.72
N GLY A 501 -10.94 7.00 24.50
CA GLY A 501 -9.69 6.25 24.42
C GLY A 501 -9.86 4.78 24.75
N PHE A 502 -10.52 4.45 25.89
CA PHE A 502 -10.83 3.08 26.24
C PHE A 502 -11.83 2.44 25.29
N GLY A 503 -12.82 3.21 24.82
CA GLY A 503 -13.81 2.76 23.83
C GLY A 503 -13.16 2.35 22.52
N ALA A 504 -12.24 3.14 21.99
CA ALA A 504 -11.48 2.82 20.79
C ALA A 504 -10.66 1.54 20.96
N ILE A 505 -9.89 1.42 22.05
CA ILE A 505 -9.12 0.20 22.36
C ILE A 505 -10.02 -1.01 22.47
N PHE A 506 -11.15 -0.89 23.17
CA PHE A 506 -12.12 -1.98 23.33
C PHE A 506 -12.72 -2.43 21.99
N LEU A 507 -13.13 -1.50 21.13
CA LEU A 507 -13.69 -1.80 19.81
C LEU A 507 -12.66 -2.57 18.95
N LEU A 508 -11.40 -2.16 18.98
CA LEU A 508 -10.32 -2.80 18.24
C LEU A 508 -10.03 -4.23 18.73
N VAL A 509 -9.91 -4.39 20.04
CA VAL A 509 -9.70 -5.73 20.63
C VAL A 509 -10.86 -6.65 20.26
N ARG A 510 -12.10 -6.18 20.40
CA ARG A 510 -13.30 -6.93 20.03
C ARG A 510 -13.33 -7.29 18.54
N SER A 511 -13.02 -6.34 17.66
CA SER A 511 -12.96 -6.55 16.20
C SER A 511 -11.93 -7.61 15.83
N ASN A 512 -10.74 -7.56 16.42
CA ASN A 512 -9.69 -8.53 16.15
C ASN A 512 -9.99 -9.93 16.70
N LEU A 513 -10.68 -10.03 17.86
CA LEU A 513 -11.11 -11.31 18.42
C LEU A 513 -12.18 -11.98 17.56
N LYS A 514 -13.18 -11.20 17.08
CA LYS A 514 -14.26 -11.73 16.21
C LYS A 514 -13.70 -12.22 14.87
N THR A 515 -12.77 -11.50 14.27
CA THR A 515 -12.11 -11.91 13.01
C THR A 515 -11.34 -13.23 13.16
N ARG A 516 -10.91 -13.58 14.36
CA ARG A 516 -10.15 -14.80 14.63
C ARG A 516 -10.98 -16.09 14.45
N GLU A 517 -12.30 -16.04 14.66
CA GLU A 517 -13.17 -17.21 14.53
C GLU A 517 -13.53 -17.51 13.06
N ASP A 518 -13.76 -16.48 12.24
CA ASP A 518 -14.20 -16.63 10.85
C ASP A 518 -13.05 -16.99 9.87
N ASP A 519 -11.79 -16.66 10.19
CA ASP A 519 -10.66 -16.73 9.26
C ASP A 519 -9.75 -17.95 9.41
N VAL A 520 -9.89 -18.75 10.46
CA VAL A 520 -9.01 -19.92 10.70
C VAL A 520 -9.07 -20.90 9.53
N THR A 521 -10.24 -21.06 8.90
CA THR A 521 -10.45 -22.01 7.80
C THR A 521 -9.92 -21.51 6.45
N LEU A 522 -10.05 -20.22 6.13
CA LEU A 522 -9.66 -19.66 4.83
C LEU A 522 -8.16 -19.40 4.69
N SER A 523 -7.48 -19.03 5.79
CA SER A 523 -6.05 -18.71 5.75
C SER A 523 -5.15 -19.95 5.64
N ASP A 524 -5.53 -21.05 6.27
CA ASP A 524 -4.77 -22.29 6.22
C ASP A 524 -4.94 -23.01 4.88
N GLU A 525 -6.12 -22.94 4.26
CA GLU A 525 -6.35 -23.43 2.90
C GLU A 525 -5.54 -22.65 1.86
N SER A 526 -5.52 -21.32 1.94
CA SER A 526 -4.76 -20.49 1.01
C SER A 526 -3.24 -20.65 1.19
N ARG A 527 -2.74 -20.78 2.42
CA ARG A 527 -1.33 -21.07 2.71
C ARG A 527 -0.91 -22.45 2.21
N SER A 528 -1.72 -23.47 2.44
CA SER A 528 -1.45 -24.84 2.00
C SER A 528 -1.43 -24.95 0.47
N VAL A 529 -2.35 -24.28 -0.23
CA VAL A 529 -2.38 -24.22 -1.70
C VAL A 529 -1.16 -23.45 -2.24
N TYR A 530 -0.74 -22.37 -1.57
CA TYR A 530 0.44 -21.59 -1.96
C TYR A 530 1.73 -22.39 -1.80
N ASP A 531 1.92 -23.05 -0.66
CA ASP A 531 3.11 -23.85 -0.36
C ASP A 531 3.15 -25.12 -1.20
N ALA A 532 2.03 -25.81 -1.40
CA ALA A 532 1.94 -26.98 -2.28
C ALA A 532 2.26 -26.65 -3.75
N ALA A 533 1.77 -25.53 -4.25
CA ALA A 533 2.07 -25.07 -5.62
C ALA A 533 3.53 -24.66 -5.81
N SER A 534 4.17 -24.07 -4.79
CA SER A 534 5.59 -23.73 -4.83
C SER A 534 6.49 -24.96 -4.74
N PHE A 535 6.11 -25.96 -3.93
CA PHE A 535 6.82 -27.24 -3.77
C PHE A 535 6.75 -28.09 -5.03
N SER A 536 5.57 -28.23 -5.63
CA SER A 536 5.36 -28.99 -6.88
C SER A 536 6.22 -28.45 -8.03
N ARG A 537 6.39 -27.13 -8.14
CA ARG A 537 7.24 -26.51 -9.16
C ARG A 537 8.73 -26.69 -8.92
N SER A 538 9.18 -26.73 -7.66
CA SER A 538 10.57 -26.96 -7.32
C SER A 538 10.99 -28.41 -7.59
N THR A 539 10.09 -29.36 -7.39
CA THR A 539 10.30 -30.79 -7.60
C THR A 539 10.28 -31.15 -9.09
N CYS A 540 9.36 -30.58 -9.87
CA CYS A 540 9.33 -30.79 -11.34
C CYS A 540 10.54 -30.17 -12.06
N ARG A 541 11.16 -29.11 -11.54
CA ARG A 541 12.40 -28.53 -12.11
C ARG A 541 13.67 -29.34 -11.81
N ARG A 542 13.69 -30.15 -10.75
CA ARG A 542 14.83 -31.06 -10.44
C ARG A 542 14.78 -32.35 -11.21
N ALA A 543 13.64 -32.76 -11.78
CA ALA A 543 13.53 -33.91 -12.66
C ALA A 543 13.98 -33.53 -14.08
N SER A 544 15.02 -34.18 -14.55
CA SER A 544 15.64 -34.03 -15.88
C SER A 544 14.61 -34.05 -17.03
N PRO A 545 14.84 -33.32 -18.15
CA PRO A 545 13.88 -33.19 -19.25
C PRO A 545 13.66 -34.43 -20.12
N LYS A 546 14.08 -35.62 -19.69
CA LYS A 546 13.97 -36.86 -20.46
C LYS A 546 12.82 -37.79 -20.02
N ARG A 547 11.91 -37.42 -19.15
CA ARG A 547 10.74 -38.24 -18.82
C ARG A 547 9.44 -37.48 -18.98
N SER A 548 8.79 -37.71 -20.11
CA SER A 548 7.42 -37.33 -20.44
C SER A 548 6.38 -38.13 -19.61
N GLY A 549 6.55 -38.23 -18.31
CA GLY A 549 5.70 -39.05 -17.44
C GLY A 549 5.19 -38.39 -16.16
N CYS A 550 5.55 -37.16 -15.91
CA CYS A 550 5.28 -36.52 -14.60
C CYS A 550 3.84 -36.05 -14.40
N SER A 551 2.98 -36.08 -15.43
CA SER A 551 1.59 -35.56 -15.34
C SER A 551 0.56 -36.55 -14.79
N ARG A 552 0.90 -37.84 -14.66
CA ARG A 552 -0.09 -38.88 -14.25
C ARG A 552 0.07 -39.40 -12.80
N ALA A 553 1.19 -39.16 -12.14
CA ALA A 553 1.44 -39.75 -10.82
C ALA A 553 1.01 -38.89 -9.61
N SER A 554 0.87 -37.55 -9.75
CA SER A 554 0.52 -36.67 -8.64
C SER A 554 -0.98 -36.53 -8.37
N MET A 555 -1.85 -37.07 -9.24
CA MET A 555 -3.30 -36.99 -9.11
C MET A 555 -3.97 -38.10 -8.29
N ARG A 556 -3.19 -39.10 -7.78
CA ARG A 556 -3.79 -40.25 -7.06
C ARG A 556 -3.70 -40.19 -5.53
N THR A 557 -3.05 -39.21 -4.92
CA THR A 557 -2.80 -39.26 -3.47
C THR A 557 -3.39 -38.11 -2.63
N SER A 558 -4.29 -37.30 -3.18
CA SER A 558 -4.99 -36.30 -2.35
C SER A 558 -6.48 -36.19 -2.75
N ARG A 559 -7.26 -37.24 -2.48
CA ARG A 559 -8.68 -37.06 -2.22
C ARG A 559 -8.82 -36.77 -0.73
N PRO A 560 -9.30 -35.59 -0.30
CA PRO A 560 -9.73 -35.41 1.06
C PRO A 560 -10.97 -36.27 1.28
N THR A 561 -10.94 -37.16 2.26
CA THR A 561 -12.10 -37.87 2.80
C THR A 561 -13.01 -36.81 3.41
N VAL A 562 -14.03 -36.40 2.67
CA VAL A 562 -15.15 -35.62 3.19
C VAL A 562 -15.92 -36.55 4.12
N SER A 563 -15.80 -36.31 5.42
CA SER A 563 -16.59 -36.98 6.44
C SER A 563 -18.08 -36.73 6.22
N ALA A 564 -18.85 -37.84 6.22
CA ALA A 564 -20.28 -37.90 6.01
C ALA A 564 -21.07 -37.34 7.23
N SER A 565 -21.16 -36.02 7.35
CA SER A 565 -21.98 -35.37 8.39
C SER A 565 -22.98 -34.32 7.89
N LEU A 566 -23.19 -34.20 6.57
CA LEU A 566 -24.20 -33.30 5.98
C LEU A 566 -25.25 -34.04 5.15
N ARG A 567 -25.84 -35.08 5.76
CA ARG A 567 -27.10 -35.66 5.27
C ARG A 567 -28.17 -35.55 6.38
N ARG A 568 -28.72 -34.36 6.57
CA ARG A 568 -30.07 -34.17 7.20
C ARG A 568 -30.44 -32.68 7.08
N SER A 569 -31.07 -32.32 5.97
CA SER A 569 -32.19 -31.36 5.88
C SER A 569 -32.49 -30.99 4.43
N ARG A 570 -33.10 -31.92 3.70
CA ARG A 570 -33.95 -31.54 2.56
C ARG A 570 -35.27 -32.29 2.74
N ARG A 571 -36.22 -31.69 3.44
CA ARG A 571 -37.62 -31.96 3.27
C ARG A 571 -38.17 -30.93 2.28
N ALA A 572 -38.66 -31.41 1.14
CA ALA A 572 -39.42 -30.66 0.18
C ALA A 572 -40.82 -30.30 0.75
N PRO A 573 -41.37 -29.13 0.44
CA PRO A 573 -42.76 -28.83 0.72
C PRO A 573 -43.69 -29.45 -0.34
N PRO A 574 -44.94 -29.76 -0.02
CA PRO A 574 -45.89 -30.47 -0.89
C PRO A 574 -46.52 -29.53 -1.93
N THR A 575 -46.76 -30.10 -3.10
CA THR A 575 -47.59 -29.55 -4.19
C THR A 575 -49.04 -29.46 -3.76
N SER A 576 -49.69 -28.33 -3.98
CA SER A 576 -51.16 -28.24 -4.13
C SER A 576 -51.50 -27.25 -5.22
N SER A 577 -51.94 -27.66 -6.23
CA SER A 577 -52.99 -27.64 -7.27
C SER A 577 -54.03 -26.52 -7.17
N ARG A 578 -54.30 -25.97 -8.40
CA ARG A 578 -55.56 -25.48 -8.99
C ARG A 578 -56.05 -24.07 -8.72
N THR A 579 -55.92 -23.27 -9.78
CA THR A 579 -56.89 -22.54 -10.66
C THR A 579 -58.23 -22.02 -10.02
N PRO A 580 -58.89 -21.00 -10.57
CA PRO A 580 -58.85 -20.47 -11.92
C PRO A 580 -58.15 -19.11 -12.05
#